data_90995c3788bc7295280eff6498dc3651
#
_entry.id   90995c3788bc7295280eff6498dc3651
#
_cell.length_a   1.000
_cell.length_b   1.000
_cell.length_c   1.000
_cell.angle_alpha   90.00
_cell.angle_beta   90.00
_cell.angle_gamma   90.00
#
_symmetry.space_group_name_H-M   'P 1'
#
loop_
_entity.id
_entity.type
_entity.pdbx_description
1 polymer ?
#
loop_
_entity_poly.entity_id
_entity_poly.type
_entity_poly.pdbx_seq_one_letter_code
_entity_poly.pdbx_strand_id
1 'polypeptide(L)'
;MIELLWKEAQQGVLATTAAIALVLLLRMPLRRAFGPELAYLAWAAVPLSLLAVLLPGAATLPAHPASLPSWTSQALEGVQAAVLQTPVDARPWLLLAWALGALALASALFRTQRRFARQVHRQPGSEFDLSEEASPAVFGLWRPRIVLPGDFTSRYDAREQALLLAHEREHLRRRDIPAQALAAALTCLFWFNPLVHLASRRFRLDQELACDAAVLRRHPGARRSYGEAMLKTQLAAISLPLGCHWPSRHPLKERITMLKQSSPSAARRRAGSAVIAAGLAVLALGSWAAQPAQPRQAGVAPLQVLTDDDVIGQPKYPAAAAKAGVGGLVVLDVLVGADGVPADIRVHRADPEGVFEKQAIEAAQGWRFNAGREGRRGDKVQGWVRVPVKFTPDASPPGDAPAAEPASGA
;
A
#
# COMPACT_ATOMS: atom_id res chain seq x y z
N MET A 1 16.47 2.28 -0.24
CA MET A 1 15.58 1.14 -0.55
C MET A 1 14.81 0.66 0.69
N ILE A 2 15.48 0.30 1.80
CA ILE A 2 14.81 -0.18 3.04
C ILE A 2 13.86 0.87 3.63
N GLU A 3 14.25 2.13 3.67
CA GLU A 3 13.38 3.22 4.15
C GLU A 3 12.10 3.39 3.32
N LEU A 4 12.22 3.26 2.00
CA LEU A 4 11.05 3.33 1.11
C LEU A 4 10.09 2.18 1.41
N LEU A 5 10.60 0.94 1.44
CA LEU A 5 9.81 -0.24 1.78
C LEU A 5 9.14 -0.13 3.16
N TRP A 6 9.84 0.43 4.13
CA TRP A 6 9.31 0.64 5.47
C TRP A 6 8.15 1.65 5.48
N LYS A 7 8.30 2.78 4.79
CA LYS A 7 7.23 3.79 4.64
C LYS A 7 6.00 3.22 3.94
N GLU A 8 6.19 2.52 2.82
CA GLU A 8 5.10 1.86 2.10
C GLU A 8 4.38 0.81 2.96
N ALA A 9 5.13 0.01 3.72
CA ALA A 9 4.55 -0.96 4.65
C ALA A 9 3.70 -0.29 5.74
N GLN A 10 4.21 0.79 6.35
CA GLN A 10 3.46 1.54 7.37
C GLN A 10 2.17 2.15 6.80
N GLN A 11 2.24 2.79 5.63
CA GLN A 11 1.08 3.37 4.97
C GLN A 11 0.05 2.29 4.60
N GLY A 12 0.50 1.15 4.07
CA GLY A 12 -0.35 0.01 3.77
C GLY A 12 -1.06 -0.55 5.01
N VAL A 13 -0.36 -0.65 6.14
CA VAL A 13 -0.95 -1.07 7.44
C VAL A 13 -2.01 -0.08 7.90
N LEU A 14 -1.72 1.22 7.87
CA LEU A 14 -2.66 2.25 8.32
C LEU A 14 -3.90 2.30 7.44
N ALA A 15 -3.73 2.34 6.12
CA ALA A 15 -4.84 2.37 5.16
C ALA A 15 -5.74 1.14 5.28
N THR A 16 -5.14 -0.06 5.34
CA THR A 16 -5.87 -1.31 5.50
C THR A 16 -6.63 -1.35 6.83
N THR A 17 -5.99 -0.93 7.92
CA THR A 17 -6.59 -0.90 9.26
C THR A 17 -7.77 0.06 9.32
N ALA A 18 -7.61 1.28 8.77
CA ALA A 18 -8.67 2.29 8.70
C ALA A 18 -9.86 1.81 7.84
N ALA A 19 -9.58 1.22 6.67
CA ALA A 19 -10.62 0.67 5.80
C ALA A 19 -11.39 -0.48 6.47
N ILE A 20 -10.69 -1.39 7.16
CA ILE A 20 -11.32 -2.47 7.93
C ILE A 20 -12.21 -1.90 9.03
N ALA A 21 -11.71 -0.96 9.83
CA ALA A 21 -12.47 -0.32 10.90
C ALA A 21 -13.75 0.35 10.35
N LEU A 22 -13.63 1.08 9.25
CA LEU A 22 -14.75 1.72 8.56
C LEU A 22 -15.80 0.69 8.11
N VAL A 23 -15.37 -0.39 7.44
CA VAL A 23 -16.29 -1.44 6.98
C VAL A 23 -16.96 -2.12 8.18
N LEU A 24 -16.22 -2.44 9.24
CA LEU A 24 -16.78 -3.05 10.46
C LEU A 24 -17.86 -2.17 11.11
N LEU A 25 -17.69 -0.84 11.10
CA LEU A 25 -18.69 0.11 11.60
C LEU A 25 -19.91 0.17 10.67
N LEU A 26 -19.69 0.24 9.36
CA LEU A 26 -20.76 0.47 8.39
C LEU A 26 -21.52 -0.81 7.99
N ARG A 27 -20.94 -2.01 8.12
CA ARG A 27 -21.55 -3.25 7.64
C ARG A 27 -22.95 -3.53 8.23
N MET A 28 -23.16 -3.24 9.51
CA MET A 28 -24.44 -3.47 10.16
C MET A 28 -25.53 -2.51 9.70
N PRO A 29 -25.31 -1.18 9.70
CA PRO A 29 -26.30 -0.24 9.13
C PRO A 29 -26.55 -0.50 7.63
N LEU A 30 -25.51 -0.78 6.83
CA LEU A 30 -25.67 -1.12 5.41
C LEU A 30 -26.54 -2.36 5.20
N ARG A 31 -26.29 -3.41 5.99
CA ARG A 31 -27.08 -4.66 5.95
C ARG A 31 -28.53 -4.42 6.29
N ARG A 32 -28.83 -3.59 7.30
CA ARG A 32 -30.21 -3.26 7.70
C ARG A 32 -30.93 -2.37 6.69
N ALA A 33 -30.21 -1.38 6.13
CA ALA A 33 -30.81 -0.43 5.20
C ALA A 33 -30.98 -1.00 3.79
N PHE A 34 -29.97 -1.68 3.27
CA PHE A 34 -29.87 -2.04 1.85
C PHE A 34 -29.76 -3.56 1.60
N GLY A 35 -29.58 -4.35 2.63
CA GLY A 35 -29.46 -5.81 2.56
C GLY A 35 -28.01 -6.32 2.63
N PRO A 36 -27.86 -7.66 2.83
CA PRO A 36 -26.55 -8.24 3.06
C PRO A 36 -25.61 -8.21 1.87
N GLU A 37 -26.12 -8.17 0.63
CA GLU A 37 -25.32 -8.08 -0.58
C GLU A 37 -24.45 -6.82 -0.61
N LEU A 38 -25.01 -5.68 -0.13
CA LEU A 38 -24.28 -4.41 -0.10
C LEU A 38 -23.30 -4.32 1.07
N ALA A 39 -23.62 -4.93 2.21
CA ALA A 39 -22.65 -5.09 3.29
C ALA A 39 -21.44 -5.92 2.86
N TYR A 40 -21.66 -6.97 2.05
CA TYR A 40 -20.58 -7.75 1.46
C TYR A 40 -19.76 -6.93 0.44
N LEU A 41 -20.42 -6.16 -0.43
CA LEU A 41 -19.73 -5.31 -1.42
C LEU A 41 -18.85 -4.24 -0.78
N ALA A 42 -19.22 -3.73 0.41
CA ALA A 42 -18.43 -2.75 1.15
C ALA A 42 -17.02 -3.24 1.49
N TRP A 43 -16.79 -4.56 1.59
CA TRP A 43 -15.47 -5.14 1.83
C TRP A 43 -14.47 -4.86 0.70
N ALA A 44 -14.93 -4.46 -0.49
CA ALA A 44 -14.05 -4.00 -1.57
C ALA A 44 -13.24 -2.75 -1.18
N ALA A 45 -13.67 -2.00 -0.17
CA ALA A 45 -12.93 -0.85 0.37
C ALA A 45 -11.52 -1.23 0.83
N VAL A 46 -11.33 -2.45 1.40
CA VAL A 46 -10.05 -2.88 1.96
C VAL A 46 -8.97 -3.05 0.88
N PRO A 47 -9.16 -3.88 -0.17
CA PRO A 47 -8.16 -3.98 -1.22
C PRO A 47 -8.03 -2.69 -2.04
N LEU A 48 -9.10 -1.90 -2.21
CA LEU A 48 -9.03 -0.63 -2.94
C LEU A 48 -8.21 0.42 -2.20
N SER A 49 -8.32 0.52 -0.86
CA SER A 49 -7.49 1.44 -0.08
C SER A 49 -6.01 1.05 -0.13
N LEU A 50 -5.69 -0.24 -0.08
CA LEU A 50 -4.32 -0.71 -0.24
C LEU A 50 -3.78 -0.41 -1.64
N LEU A 51 -4.57 -0.69 -2.68
CA LEU A 51 -4.20 -0.39 -4.06
C LEU A 51 -3.98 1.11 -4.27
N ALA A 52 -4.84 1.97 -3.70
CA ALA A 52 -4.69 3.41 -3.78
C ALA A 52 -3.37 3.91 -3.18
N VAL A 53 -2.91 3.30 -2.08
CA VAL A 53 -1.61 3.62 -1.45
C VAL A 53 -0.43 3.16 -2.29
N LEU A 54 -0.55 2.02 -2.99
CA LEU A 54 0.52 1.46 -3.84
C LEU A 54 0.63 2.16 -5.21
N LEU A 55 -0.39 2.89 -5.63
CA LEU A 55 -0.33 3.68 -6.85
C LEU A 55 0.49 4.96 -6.62
N PRO A 56 1.32 5.40 -7.58
CA PRO A 56 2.07 6.64 -7.42
C PRO A 56 1.10 7.82 -7.21
N GLY A 57 1.39 8.64 -6.19
CA GLY A 57 0.60 9.82 -5.88
C GLY A 57 0.57 10.82 -7.03
N ALA A 58 -0.47 11.67 -7.08
CA ALA A 58 -0.50 12.78 -8.02
C ALA A 58 0.72 13.67 -7.79
N ALA A 59 1.44 13.99 -8.86
CA ALA A 59 2.46 15.02 -8.82
C ALA A 59 1.75 16.36 -8.54
N THR A 60 1.65 16.73 -7.27
CA THR A 60 1.18 18.07 -6.94
C THR A 60 2.26 19.08 -7.31
N LEU A 61 1.86 20.13 -8.00
CA LEU A 61 2.65 21.35 -8.06
C LEU A 61 3.04 21.71 -6.61
N PRO A 62 4.28 22.13 -6.34
CA PRO A 62 4.68 22.47 -4.99
C PRO A 62 3.76 23.56 -4.46
N ALA A 63 2.80 23.18 -3.62
CA ALA A 63 2.17 24.14 -2.75
C ALA A 63 3.30 24.68 -1.87
N HIS A 64 3.57 25.98 -1.92
CA HIS A 64 4.46 26.62 -0.98
C HIS A 64 3.99 26.20 0.44
N PRO A 65 4.80 25.45 1.21
CA PRO A 65 4.46 25.26 2.60
C PRO A 65 4.44 26.65 3.21
N ALA A 66 3.30 27.03 3.77
CA ALA A 66 3.27 28.17 4.69
C ALA A 66 4.35 27.90 5.73
N SER A 67 5.44 28.69 5.67
CA SER A 67 6.60 28.52 6.54
C SER A 67 6.12 28.71 7.98
N LEU A 68 6.06 27.60 8.74
CA LEU A 68 5.94 27.71 10.20
C LEU A 68 7.15 28.49 10.71
N PRO A 69 6.98 29.35 11.73
CA PRO A 69 8.07 30.14 12.28
C PRO A 69 9.25 29.25 12.66
N SER A 70 10.46 29.64 12.29
CA SER A 70 11.70 28.84 12.43
C SER A 70 12.05 28.38 13.85
N TRP A 71 11.45 29.00 14.90
CA TRP A 71 11.65 28.58 16.29
C TRP A 71 10.97 27.26 16.67
N THR A 72 9.93 26.83 15.93
CA THR A 72 9.24 25.55 16.20
C THR A 72 10.02 24.36 15.66
N SER A 73 10.79 24.54 14.58
CA SER A 73 11.62 23.48 14.03
C SER A 73 12.86 23.20 14.88
N GLN A 74 13.50 24.25 15.42
CA GLN A 74 14.71 24.08 16.24
C GLN A 74 14.44 23.40 17.58
N ALA A 75 13.26 23.63 18.20
CA ALA A 75 12.88 22.97 19.44
C ALA A 75 12.61 21.48 19.25
N LEU A 76 12.06 21.07 18.09
CA LEU A 76 11.81 19.67 17.74
C LEU A 76 13.09 18.92 17.33
N GLU A 77 14.02 19.59 16.65
CA GLU A 77 15.31 19.00 16.27
C GLU A 77 16.21 18.75 17.48
N GLY A 78 16.22 19.66 18.47
CA GLY A 78 16.98 19.47 19.69
C GLY A 78 16.51 18.29 20.54
N VAL A 79 15.21 17.97 20.55
CA VAL A 79 14.65 16.80 21.25
C VAL A 79 14.92 15.51 20.47
N GLN A 80 14.94 15.56 19.15
CA GLN A 80 15.28 14.39 18.32
C GLN A 80 16.77 14.03 18.37
N ALA A 81 17.67 15.02 18.41
CA ALA A 81 19.11 14.78 18.48
C ALA A 81 19.55 14.15 19.83
N ALA A 82 18.85 14.43 20.93
CA ALA A 82 19.17 13.87 22.24
C ALA A 82 18.74 12.39 22.43
N VAL A 83 17.86 11.86 21.56
CA VAL A 83 17.32 10.49 21.65
C VAL A 83 18.03 9.51 20.71
N LEU A 84 18.85 10.01 19.78
CA LEU A 84 19.45 9.17 18.72
C LEU A 84 20.96 8.89 18.92
N GLN A 85 21.33 8.33 20.07
CA GLN A 85 22.54 7.50 20.11
C GLN A 85 22.18 6.15 19.49
N THR A 86 22.56 5.99 18.24
CA THR A 86 22.48 4.84 17.35
C THR A 86 21.96 3.52 17.95
N PRO A 87 20.67 3.25 17.95
CA PRO A 87 20.24 1.86 17.99
C PRO A 87 20.55 1.24 16.63
N VAL A 88 21.04 0.01 16.66
CA VAL A 88 21.10 -0.86 15.48
C VAL A 88 19.79 -0.69 14.69
N ASP A 89 19.86 -0.36 13.40
CA ASP A 89 18.65 -0.18 12.57
C ASP A 89 17.86 -1.50 12.59
N ALA A 90 16.80 -1.52 13.40
CA ALA A 90 15.98 -2.72 13.58
C ALA A 90 15.03 -2.96 12.38
N ARG A 91 14.89 -2.01 11.46
CA ARG A 91 13.96 -2.08 10.32
C ARG A 91 14.14 -3.32 9.44
N PRO A 92 15.37 -3.72 9.04
CA PRO A 92 15.56 -4.93 8.25
C PRO A 92 15.12 -6.20 8.99
N TRP A 93 15.36 -6.27 10.29
CA TRP A 93 14.96 -7.41 11.12
C TRP A 93 13.43 -7.48 11.29
N LEU A 94 12.77 -6.33 11.44
CA LEU A 94 11.31 -6.26 11.50
C LEU A 94 10.67 -6.65 10.17
N LEU A 95 11.21 -6.21 9.03
CA LEU A 95 10.76 -6.63 7.71
C LEU A 95 10.98 -8.12 7.48
N LEU A 96 12.11 -8.67 7.93
CA LEU A 96 12.37 -10.10 7.85
C LEU A 96 11.39 -10.91 8.71
N ALA A 97 11.16 -10.51 9.95
CA ALA A 97 10.20 -11.16 10.85
C ALA A 97 8.79 -11.11 10.26
N TRP A 98 8.40 -9.96 9.69
CA TRP A 98 7.13 -9.81 8.98
C TRP A 98 7.01 -10.77 7.79
N ALA A 99 8.03 -10.85 6.93
CA ALA A 99 8.03 -11.74 5.77
C ALA A 99 7.98 -13.22 6.19
N LEU A 100 8.72 -13.61 7.22
CA LEU A 100 8.71 -14.98 7.75
C LEU A 100 7.34 -15.35 8.32
N GLY A 101 6.70 -14.46 9.07
CA GLY A 101 5.35 -14.68 9.59
C GLY A 101 4.30 -14.82 8.48
N ALA A 102 4.37 -13.95 7.46
CA ALA A 102 3.50 -14.02 6.29
C ALA A 102 3.67 -15.35 5.53
N LEU A 103 4.93 -15.76 5.30
CA LEU A 103 5.27 -17.03 4.64
C LEU A 103 4.82 -18.24 5.46
N ALA A 104 5.00 -18.21 6.77
CA ALA A 104 4.57 -19.29 7.67
C ALA A 104 3.04 -19.50 7.61
N LEU A 105 2.27 -18.40 7.70
CA LEU A 105 0.81 -18.46 7.60
C LEU A 105 0.36 -18.91 6.21
N ALA A 106 0.92 -18.34 5.15
CA ALA A 106 0.63 -18.75 3.77
C ALA A 106 0.92 -20.23 3.54
N SER A 107 2.06 -20.73 4.05
CA SER A 107 2.43 -22.15 3.98
C SER A 107 1.45 -23.03 4.76
N ALA A 108 0.98 -22.58 5.93
CA ALA A 108 -0.03 -23.32 6.71
C ALA A 108 -1.36 -23.40 5.95
N LEU A 109 -1.84 -22.28 5.40
CA LEU A 109 -3.05 -22.24 4.58
C LEU A 109 -2.92 -23.10 3.32
N PHE A 110 -1.78 -23.05 2.64
CA PHE A 110 -1.52 -23.88 1.46
C PHE A 110 -1.50 -25.37 1.79
N ARG A 111 -0.88 -25.78 2.92
CA ARG A 111 -0.90 -27.19 3.36
C ARG A 111 -2.30 -27.67 3.65
N THR A 112 -3.13 -26.87 4.32
CA THR A 112 -4.53 -27.22 4.60
C THR A 112 -5.33 -27.33 3.31
N GLN A 113 -5.14 -26.41 2.38
CA GLN A 113 -5.77 -26.45 1.05
C GLN A 113 -5.38 -27.70 0.25
N ARG A 114 -4.08 -28.07 0.28
CA ARG A 114 -3.61 -29.30 -0.39
C ARG A 114 -4.14 -30.57 0.26
N ARG A 115 -4.28 -30.62 1.60
CA ARG A 115 -4.89 -31.75 2.30
C ARG A 115 -6.32 -31.95 1.84
N PHE A 116 -7.10 -30.87 1.80
CA PHE A 116 -8.47 -30.94 1.32
C PHE A 116 -8.55 -31.35 -0.16
N ALA A 117 -7.69 -30.81 -1.02
CA ALA A 117 -7.63 -31.17 -2.44
C ALA A 117 -7.41 -32.70 -2.68
N ARG A 118 -6.73 -33.38 -1.76
CA ARG A 118 -6.51 -34.83 -1.83
C ARG A 118 -7.74 -35.67 -1.47
N GLN A 119 -8.70 -35.07 -0.75
CA GLN A 119 -9.96 -35.71 -0.35
C GLN A 119 -11.05 -35.52 -1.41
N VAL A 120 -10.81 -34.67 -2.42
CA VAL A 120 -11.75 -34.39 -3.50
C VAL A 120 -11.52 -35.37 -4.65
N HIS A 121 -12.54 -36.18 -4.96
CA HIS A 121 -12.53 -37.14 -6.05
C HIS A 121 -13.20 -36.51 -7.28
N ARG A 122 -12.42 -36.24 -8.30
CA ARG A 122 -12.93 -35.68 -9.55
C ARG A 122 -13.78 -36.68 -10.30
N GLN A 123 -14.96 -36.24 -10.73
CA GLN A 123 -15.88 -37.04 -11.55
C GLN A 123 -15.80 -36.56 -13.00
N PRO A 124 -15.13 -37.33 -13.91
CA PRO A 124 -15.09 -37.00 -15.34
C PRO A 124 -16.52 -36.98 -15.93
N GLY A 125 -16.84 -35.90 -16.65
CA GLY A 125 -18.17 -35.75 -17.26
C GLY A 125 -19.28 -35.25 -16.35
N SER A 126 -19.01 -35.06 -15.04
CA SER A 126 -19.96 -34.49 -14.09
C SER A 126 -19.68 -32.98 -13.82
N GLU A 127 -20.74 -32.21 -13.53
CA GLU A 127 -20.64 -30.83 -13.04
C GLU A 127 -20.09 -30.79 -11.59
N PHE A 128 -20.16 -31.91 -10.87
CA PHE A 128 -19.81 -32.02 -9.46
C PHE A 128 -18.64 -32.95 -9.22
N ASP A 129 -17.83 -32.64 -8.21
CA ASP A 129 -16.81 -33.52 -7.64
C ASP A 129 -17.35 -34.07 -6.30
N LEU A 130 -16.84 -35.19 -5.82
CA LEU A 130 -17.28 -35.81 -4.57
C LEU A 130 -16.20 -35.74 -3.49
N SER A 131 -16.63 -35.69 -2.23
CA SER A 131 -15.76 -35.84 -1.05
C SER A 131 -16.53 -36.55 0.05
N GLU A 132 -15.88 -37.49 0.73
CA GLU A 132 -16.54 -38.26 1.81
C GLU A 132 -16.79 -37.41 3.07
N GLU A 133 -15.93 -36.43 3.34
CA GLU A 133 -15.93 -35.65 4.58
C GLU A 133 -16.47 -34.22 4.41
N ALA A 134 -16.80 -33.78 3.21
CA ALA A 134 -17.19 -32.40 2.95
C ALA A 134 -18.70 -32.16 3.11
N SER A 135 -19.07 -30.97 3.53
CA SER A 135 -20.37 -30.38 3.21
C SER A 135 -20.39 -29.90 1.76
N PRO A 136 -21.57 -29.67 1.13
CA PRO A 136 -21.62 -28.98 -0.14
C PRO A 136 -20.78 -27.71 -0.09
N ALA A 137 -19.89 -27.53 -1.06
CA ALA A 137 -18.96 -26.38 -1.10
C ALA A 137 -18.42 -26.14 -2.52
N VAL A 138 -17.95 -24.92 -2.78
CA VAL A 138 -17.18 -24.61 -3.99
C VAL A 138 -15.69 -24.72 -3.69
N PHE A 139 -14.95 -25.42 -4.55
CA PHE A 139 -13.51 -25.63 -4.43
C PHE A 139 -12.77 -25.36 -5.75
N GLY A 140 -11.56 -24.82 -5.65
CA GLY A 140 -10.69 -24.53 -6.80
C GLY A 140 -10.63 -23.04 -7.15
N LEU A 141 -9.41 -22.46 -7.21
CA LEU A 141 -9.22 -21.04 -7.49
C LEU A 141 -9.39 -20.70 -8.98
N TRP A 142 -8.74 -21.46 -9.86
CA TRP A 142 -8.71 -21.17 -11.30
C TRP A 142 -9.88 -21.79 -12.06
N ARG A 143 -10.33 -22.96 -11.60
CA ARG A 143 -11.44 -23.74 -12.18
C ARG A 143 -12.33 -24.21 -11.03
N PRO A 144 -13.12 -23.30 -10.46
CA PRO A 144 -13.97 -23.63 -9.31
C PRO A 144 -15.05 -24.64 -9.73
N ARG A 145 -15.23 -25.66 -8.92
CA ARG A 145 -16.25 -26.71 -9.08
C ARG A 145 -17.00 -26.92 -7.77
N ILE A 146 -18.23 -27.38 -7.86
CA ILE A 146 -19.01 -27.74 -6.68
C ILE A 146 -18.58 -29.14 -6.21
N VAL A 147 -18.27 -29.26 -4.94
CA VAL A 147 -17.95 -30.53 -4.27
C VAL A 147 -19.13 -30.92 -3.40
N LEU A 148 -19.60 -32.12 -3.55
CA LEU A 148 -20.74 -32.66 -2.80
C LEU A 148 -20.28 -33.81 -1.89
N PRO A 149 -20.91 -34.00 -0.72
CA PRO A 149 -20.70 -35.22 0.08
C PRO A 149 -21.23 -36.46 -0.64
N GLY A 150 -20.61 -37.62 -0.39
CA GLY A 150 -21.03 -38.88 -1.02
C GLY A 150 -22.48 -39.27 -0.70
N ASP A 151 -22.99 -38.86 0.44
CA ASP A 151 -24.36 -39.11 0.91
C ASP A 151 -25.35 -37.98 0.57
N PHE A 152 -25.01 -37.06 -0.34
CA PHE A 152 -25.82 -35.87 -0.66
C PHE A 152 -27.26 -36.20 -1.05
N THR A 153 -27.45 -37.24 -1.87
CA THR A 153 -28.78 -37.64 -2.35
C THR A 153 -29.62 -38.37 -1.29
N SER A 154 -29.00 -39.01 -0.31
CA SER A 154 -29.69 -39.67 0.80
C SER A 154 -29.97 -38.76 1.98
N ARG A 155 -29.10 -37.73 2.16
CA ARG A 155 -29.19 -36.77 3.27
C ARG A 155 -30.28 -35.72 3.05
N TYR A 156 -30.48 -35.29 1.81
CA TYR A 156 -31.33 -34.16 1.43
C TYR A 156 -32.44 -34.63 0.50
N ASP A 157 -33.66 -34.11 0.71
CA ASP A 157 -34.72 -34.29 -0.25
C ASP A 157 -34.47 -33.48 -1.57
N ALA A 158 -35.23 -33.77 -2.61
CA ALA A 158 -35.02 -33.14 -3.94
C ALA A 158 -35.13 -31.61 -3.90
N ARG A 159 -35.97 -31.04 -3.02
CA ARG A 159 -36.12 -29.59 -2.86
C ARG A 159 -34.92 -28.98 -2.12
N GLU A 160 -34.48 -29.63 -1.06
CA GLU A 160 -33.29 -29.25 -0.30
C GLU A 160 -32.03 -29.31 -1.19
N GLN A 161 -31.86 -30.39 -1.98
CA GLN A 161 -30.78 -30.53 -2.95
C GLN A 161 -30.76 -29.35 -3.92
N ALA A 162 -31.91 -29.01 -4.52
CA ALA A 162 -32.01 -27.89 -5.47
C ALA A 162 -31.62 -26.55 -4.84
N LEU A 163 -32.01 -26.32 -3.56
CA LEU A 163 -31.69 -25.09 -2.83
C LEU A 163 -30.22 -25.00 -2.45
N LEU A 164 -29.60 -26.09 -1.99
CA LEU A 164 -28.17 -26.13 -1.69
C LEU A 164 -27.33 -25.95 -2.94
N LEU A 165 -27.69 -26.60 -4.06
CA LEU A 165 -27.03 -26.39 -5.34
C LEU A 165 -27.20 -24.95 -5.84
N ALA A 166 -28.37 -24.33 -5.62
CA ALA A 166 -28.57 -22.91 -5.94
C ALA A 166 -27.67 -22.00 -5.13
N HIS A 167 -27.39 -22.35 -3.86
CA HIS A 167 -26.46 -21.62 -2.99
C HIS A 167 -25.01 -21.75 -3.51
N GLU A 168 -24.54 -22.95 -3.78
CA GLU A 168 -23.17 -23.16 -4.31
C GLU A 168 -22.97 -22.52 -5.69
N ARG A 169 -23.98 -22.57 -6.56
CA ARG A 169 -23.94 -21.87 -7.85
C ARG A 169 -23.91 -20.35 -7.70
N GLU A 170 -24.48 -19.80 -6.63
CA GLU A 170 -24.41 -18.37 -6.34
C GLU A 170 -22.97 -17.96 -5.97
N HIS A 171 -22.24 -18.76 -5.20
CA HIS A 171 -20.81 -18.54 -4.94
C HIS A 171 -19.99 -18.53 -6.23
N LEU A 172 -20.26 -19.46 -7.15
CA LEU A 172 -19.61 -19.48 -8.48
C LEU A 172 -19.91 -18.23 -9.28
N ARG A 173 -21.18 -17.83 -9.36
CA ARG A 173 -21.64 -16.67 -10.13
C ARG A 173 -21.02 -15.37 -9.62
N ARG A 174 -20.88 -15.22 -8.30
CA ARG A 174 -20.33 -14.05 -7.64
C ARG A 174 -18.80 -14.03 -7.61
N ARG A 175 -18.16 -15.12 -8.02
CA ARG A 175 -16.69 -15.28 -7.93
C ARG A 175 -16.19 -15.14 -6.49
N ASP A 176 -16.87 -15.77 -5.55
CA ASP A 176 -16.56 -15.66 -4.14
C ASP A 176 -15.21 -16.30 -3.78
N ILE A 177 -14.75 -17.33 -4.53
CA ILE A 177 -13.45 -17.97 -4.29
C ILE A 177 -12.26 -17.03 -4.53
N PRO A 178 -12.15 -16.28 -5.65
CA PRO A 178 -11.14 -15.24 -5.80
C PRO A 178 -11.17 -14.17 -4.69
N ALA A 179 -12.36 -13.74 -4.26
CA ALA A 179 -12.51 -12.78 -3.17
C ALA A 179 -11.99 -13.34 -1.83
N GLN A 180 -12.25 -14.63 -1.55
CA GLN A 180 -11.69 -15.31 -0.37
C GLN A 180 -10.18 -15.50 -0.46
N ALA A 181 -9.63 -15.80 -1.64
CA ALA A 181 -8.19 -15.91 -1.85
C ALA A 181 -7.50 -14.57 -1.60
N LEU A 182 -8.10 -13.46 -2.06
CA LEU A 182 -7.62 -12.11 -1.78
C LEU A 182 -7.67 -11.79 -0.27
N ALA A 183 -8.79 -12.12 0.40
CA ALA A 183 -8.91 -11.94 1.85
C ALA A 183 -7.88 -12.77 2.63
N ALA A 184 -7.58 -13.99 2.18
CA ALA A 184 -6.55 -14.85 2.74
C ALA A 184 -5.15 -14.25 2.53
N ALA A 185 -4.85 -13.73 1.33
CA ALA A 185 -3.60 -13.06 1.03
C ALA A 185 -3.39 -11.81 1.93
N LEU A 186 -4.44 -10.99 2.10
CA LEU A 186 -4.40 -9.86 3.03
C LEU A 186 -4.20 -10.30 4.49
N THR A 187 -4.81 -11.43 4.88
CA THR A 187 -4.61 -12.01 6.23
C THR A 187 -3.16 -12.48 6.42
N CYS A 188 -2.54 -13.06 5.40
CA CYS A 188 -1.11 -13.42 5.45
C CYS A 188 -0.21 -12.19 5.50
N LEU A 189 -0.49 -11.18 4.67
CA LEU A 189 0.30 -9.96 4.58
C LEU A 189 0.28 -9.16 5.89
N PHE A 190 -0.87 -9.07 6.54
CA PHE A 190 -1.09 -8.34 7.78
C PHE A 190 -1.35 -9.28 8.97
N TRP A 191 -0.68 -10.43 9.01
CA TRP A 191 -0.88 -11.50 9.99
C TRP A 191 -0.81 -11.05 11.45
N PHE A 192 -0.01 -10.04 11.73
CA PHE A 192 0.19 -9.45 13.06
C PHE A 192 -0.95 -8.52 13.50
N ASN A 193 -1.84 -8.12 12.58
CA ASN A 193 -2.93 -7.19 12.87
C ASN A 193 -4.20 -7.95 13.29
N PRO A 194 -4.67 -7.83 14.55
CA PRO A 194 -5.84 -8.57 15.03
C PRO A 194 -7.14 -8.18 14.29
N LEU A 195 -7.24 -6.94 13.78
CA LEU A 195 -8.41 -6.49 13.03
C LEU A 195 -8.56 -7.23 11.70
N VAL A 196 -7.47 -7.65 11.06
CA VAL A 196 -7.53 -8.43 9.81
C VAL A 196 -8.16 -9.81 10.04
N HIS A 197 -7.86 -10.44 11.17
CA HIS A 197 -8.46 -11.72 11.53
C HIS A 197 -9.96 -11.59 11.85
N LEU A 198 -10.34 -10.52 12.54
CA LEU A 198 -11.75 -10.19 12.77
C LEU A 198 -12.46 -9.90 11.43
N ALA A 199 -11.84 -9.09 10.58
CA ALA A 199 -12.33 -8.75 9.25
C ALA A 199 -12.57 -10.00 8.40
N SER A 200 -11.62 -10.93 8.35
CA SER A 200 -11.73 -12.19 7.62
C SER A 200 -12.92 -13.04 8.05
N ARG A 201 -13.20 -13.09 9.37
CA ARG A 201 -14.38 -13.80 9.90
C ARG A 201 -15.68 -13.11 9.51
N ARG A 202 -15.75 -11.77 9.61
CA ARG A 202 -16.93 -10.97 9.28
C ARG A 202 -17.20 -10.92 7.78
N PHE A 203 -16.15 -10.83 6.98
CA PHE A 203 -16.21 -10.92 5.53
C PHE A 203 -16.91 -12.22 5.07
N ARG A 204 -16.47 -13.37 5.60
CA ARG A 204 -17.09 -14.66 5.26
C ARG A 204 -18.56 -14.72 5.68
N LEU A 205 -18.89 -14.22 6.87
CA LEU A 205 -20.28 -14.16 7.31
C LEU A 205 -21.13 -13.30 6.37
N ASP A 206 -20.65 -12.10 5.97
CA ASP A 206 -21.39 -11.23 5.06
C ASP A 206 -21.53 -11.85 3.66
N GLN A 207 -20.53 -12.62 3.22
CA GLN A 207 -20.56 -13.41 1.99
C GLN A 207 -21.68 -14.47 2.03
N GLU A 208 -21.75 -15.26 3.10
CA GLU A 208 -22.81 -16.27 3.29
C GLU A 208 -24.21 -15.64 3.33
N LEU A 209 -24.38 -14.57 4.12
CA LEU A 209 -25.65 -13.85 4.21
C LEU A 209 -26.10 -13.29 2.86
N ALA A 210 -25.13 -12.83 2.05
CA ALA A 210 -25.43 -12.32 0.71
C ALA A 210 -25.82 -13.44 -0.28
N CYS A 211 -25.23 -14.64 -0.16
CA CYS A 211 -25.66 -15.84 -0.92
C CYS A 211 -27.04 -16.28 -0.50
N ASP A 212 -27.30 -16.38 0.80
CA ASP A 212 -28.63 -16.75 1.34
C ASP A 212 -29.72 -15.80 0.84
N ALA A 213 -29.47 -14.50 0.88
CA ALA A 213 -30.41 -13.50 0.35
C ALA A 213 -30.68 -13.64 -1.14
N ALA A 214 -29.65 -13.99 -1.92
CA ALA A 214 -29.79 -14.19 -3.37
C ALA A 214 -30.61 -15.45 -3.69
N VAL A 215 -30.40 -16.55 -2.97
CA VAL A 215 -31.18 -17.79 -3.10
C VAL A 215 -32.63 -17.55 -2.76
N LEU A 216 -32.91 -16.93 -1.61
CA LEU A 216 -34.30 -16.66 -1.18
C LEU A 216 -35.05 -15.68 -2.07
N ARG A 217 -34.35 -14.78 -2.73
CA ARG A 217 -34.95 -13.87 -3.72
C ARG A 217 -35.42 -14.62 -4.97
N ARG A 218 -34.71 -15.68 -5.38
CA ARG A 218 -35.09 -16.54 -6.50
C ARG A 218 -36.13 -17.58 -6.10
N HIS A 219 -36.14 -17.97 -4.83
CA HIS A 219 -37.03 -19.01 -4.28
C HIS A 219 -37.82 -18.47 -3.07
N PRO A 220 -38.74 -17.49 -3.23
CA PRO A 220 -39.36 -16.79 -2.10
C PRO A 220 -40.17 -17.67 -1.16
N GLY A 221 -40.71 -18.78 -1.65
CA GLY A 221 -41.46 -19.77 -0.85
C GLY A 221 -40.60 -20.83 -0.16
N ALA A 222 -39.28 -20.79 -0.28
CA ALA A 222 -38.40 -21.88 0.15
C ALA A 222 -37.76 -21.67 1.53
N ARG A 223 -38.12 -20.61 2.27
CA ARG A 223 -37.43 -20.20 3.52
C ARG A 223 -37.30 -21.35 4.54
N ARG A 224 -38.39 -22.11 4.75
CA ARG A 224 -38.42 -23.20 5.70
C ARG A 224 -37.52 -24.36 5.26
N SER A 225 -37.74 -24.91 4.05
CA SER A 225 -36.91 -25.99 3.49
C SER A 225 -35.43 -25.61 3.42
N TYR A 226 -35.13 -24.35 3.05
CA TYR A 226 -33.77 -23.84 3.03
C TYR A 226 -33.13 -23.79 4.42
N GLY A 227 -33.88 -23.35 5.45
CA GLY A 227 -33.41 -23.34 6.83
C GLY A 227 -33.19 -24.77 7.37
N GLU A 228 -34.07 -25.72 7.03
CA GLU A 228 -33.92 -27.14 7.37
C GLU A 228 -32.70 -27.77 6.71
N ALA A 229 -32.46 -27.50 5.42
CA ALA A 229 -31.27 -27.93 4.69
C ALA A 229 -29.97 -27.37 5.30
N MET A 230 -29.96 -26.07 5.65
CA MET A 230 -28.81 -25.43 6.32
C MET A 230 -28.51 -26.09 7.67
N LEU A 231 -29.55 -26.42 8.46
CA LEU A 231 -29.39 -27.07 9.74
C LEU A 231 -28.81 -28.48 9.58
N LYS A 232 -29.33 -29.28 8.64
CA LYS A 232 -28.79 -30.60 8.27
C LYS A 232 -27.34 -30.53 7.88
N THR A 233 -26.97 -29.54 7.01
CA THR A 233 -25.61 -29.33 6.55
C THR A 233 -24.68 -29.01 7.72
N GLN A 234 -25.10 -28.16 8.68
CA GLN A 234 -24.29 -27.76 9.81
C GLN A 234 -24.06 -28.89 10.82
N LEU A 235 -25.05 -29.75 11.03
CA LEU A 235 -24.95 -30.91 11.93
C LEU A 235 -23.98 -31.98 11.37
N ALA A 236 -23.82 -32.04 10.05
CA ALA A 236 -22.94 -32.98 9.37
C ALA A 236 -21.52 -32.39 9.03
N ALA A 237 -21.31 -31.09 9.27
CA ALA A 237 -20.10 -30.44 8.82
C ALA A 237 -18.87 -30.83 9.65
N ILE A 238 -17.87 -31.39 8.97
CA ILE A 238 -16.47 -31.45 9.40
C ILE A 238 -15.75 -30.24 8.74
N SER A 239 -14.89 -29.58 9.50
CA SER A 239 -14.30 -28.28 9.17
C SER A 239 -13.45 -28.25 7.89
N LEU A 240 -13.78 -27.40 6.92
CA LEU A 240 -12.98 -27.13 5.72
C LEU A 240 -12.01 -25.95 5.92
N PRO A 241 -10.75 -26.03 5.42
CA PRO A 241 -9.71 -25.03 5.73
C PRO A 241 -9.81 -23.70 4.96
N LEU A 242 -10.20 -23.71 3.69
CA LEU A 242 -10.30 -22.52 2.82
C LEU A 242 -11.48 -22.58 1.85
N GLY A 243 -12.44 -23.43 2.13
CA GLY A 243 -13.73 -23.39 1.46
C GLY A 243 -14.59 -22.27 2.03
N CYS A 244 -15.76 -22.05 1.48
CA CYS A 244 -16.76 -21.12 2.03
C CYS A 244 -17.19 -21.47 3.46
N HIS A 245 -16.67 -22.55 4.03
CA HIS A 245 -16.96 -23.01 5.38
C HIS A 245 -15.72 -22.96 6.30
N TRP A 246 -15.65 -21.95 7.14
CA TRP A 246 -14.83 -21.97 8.35
C TRP A 246 -15.77 -22.22 9.54
N PRO A 247 -15.53 -23.22 10.39
CA PRO A 247 -16.45 -23.52 11.49
C PRO A 247 -16.36 -22.42 12.53
N SER A 248 -17.35 -21.57 12.57
CA SER A 248 -17.64 -20.77 13.75
C SER A 248 -19.02 -21.16 14.25
N ARG A 249 -19.14 -21.50 15.53
CA ARG A 249 -20.38 -21.91 16.17
C ARG A 249 -21.51 -20.86 16.14
N HIS A 250 -21.23 -19.64 15.60
CA HIS A 250 -22.16 -18.50 15.56
C HIS A 250 -22.76 -18.12 14.19
N PRO A 251 -22.21 -18.49 13.01
CA PRO A 251 -22.76 -18.03 11.73
C PRO A 251 -24.18 -18.53 11.47
N LEU A 252 -24.50 -19.76 11.86
CA LEU A 252 -25.81 -20.34 11.61
C LEU A 252 -26.94 -19.53 12.25
N LYS A 253 -26.74 -19.06 13.48
CA LYS A 253 -27.75 -18.23 14.18
C LYS A 253 -28.01 -16.93 13.40
N GLU A 254 -26.97 -16.23 12.94
CA GLU A 254 -27.12 -15.01 12.16
C GLU A 254 -27.77 -15.30 10.79
N ARG A 255 -27.38 -16.39 10.11
CA ARG A 255 -27.96 -16.83 8.84
C ARG A 255 -29.47 -17.12 9.00
N ILE A 256 -29.87 -17.94 9.96
CA ILE A 256 -31.28 -18.26 10.24
C ILE A 256 -32.07 -17.00 10.62
N THR A 257 -31.49 -16.11 11.42
CA THR A 257 -32.14 -14.83 11.76
C THR A 257 -32.40 -13.97 10.51
N MET A 258 -31.45 -13.95 9.57
CA MET A 258 -31.61 -13.25 8.31
C MET A 258 -32.67 -13.85 7.40
N LEU A 259 -32.89 -15.17 7.43
CA LEU A 259 -33.98 -15.81 6.65
C LEU A 259 -35.36 -15.28 7.05
N LYS A 260 -35.53 -14.79 8.28
CA LYS A 260 -36.78 -14.21 8.77
C LYS A 260 -37.03 -12.78 8.26
N GLN A 261 -36.00 -12.09 7.77
CA GLN A 261 -36.12 -10.71 7.31
C GLN A 261 -36.66 -10.64 5.87
N SER A 262 -37.42 -9.59 5.58
CA SER A 262 -37.86 -9.31 4.21
C SER A 262 -36.71 -8.79 3.36
N SER A 263 -36.63 -9.24 2.11
CA SER A 263 -35.65 -8.72 1.17
C SER A 263 -35.94 -7.24 0.82
N PRO A 264 -34.93 -6.37 0.77
CA PRO A 264 -35.11 -4.98 0.35
C PRO A 264 -35.65 -4.88 -1.09
N SER A 265 -36.44 -3.84 -1.37
CA SER A 265 -36.93 -3.58 -2.73
C SER A 265 -35.79 -3.39 -3.74
N ALA A 266 -36.08 -3.61 -5.02
CA ALA A 266 -35.06 -3.44 -6.08
C ALA A 266 -34.57 -1.98 -6.16
N ALA A 267 -35.45 -1.00 -5.92
CA ALA A 267 -35.10 0.41 -5.88
C ALA A 267 -34.11 0.71 -4.74
N ARG A 268 -34.40 0.18 -3.51
CA ARG A 268 -33.51 0.36 -2.35
C ARG A 268 -32.15 -0.28 -2.56
N ARG A 269 -32.07 -1.45 -3.19
CA ARG A 269 -30.79 -2.09 -3.53
C ARG A 269 -29.99 -1.29 -4.54
N ARG A 270 -30.64 -0.76 -5.61
CA ARG A 270 -29.96 0.10 -6.60
C ARG A 270 -29.44 1.39 -5.98
N ALA A 271 -30.24 2.05 -5.15
CA ALA A 271 -29.79 3.22 -4.41
C ALA A 271 -28.59 2.90 -3.51
N GLY A 272 -28.65 1.81 -2.77
CA GLY A 272 -27.54 1.35 -1.94
C GLY A 272 -26.28 1.01 -2.75
N SER A 273 -26.43 0.40 -3.94
CA SER A 273 -25.28 0.15 -4.83
C SER A 273 -24.62 1.46 -5.28
N ALA A 274 -25.41 2.49 -5.61
CA ALA A 274 -24.88 3.81 -5.98
C ALA A 274 -24.14 4.46 -4.78
N VAL A 275 -24.69 4.37 -3.58
CA VAL A 275 -24.04 4.90 -2.35
C VAL A 275 -22.73 4.19 -2.09
N ILE A 276 -22.69 2.85 -2.19
CA ILE A 276 -21.44 2.08 -1.99
C ILE A 276 -20.43 2.44 -3.07
N ALA A 277 -20.82 2.49 -4.34
CA ALA A 277 -19.91 2.85 -5.43
C ALA A 277 -19.32 4.25 -5.24
N ALA A 278 -20.14 5.23 -4.89
CA ALA A 278 -19.69 6.60 -4.57
C ALA A 278 -18.73 6.59 -3.35
N GLY A 279 -19.08 5.88 -2.28
CA GLY A 279 -18.24 5.77 -1.09
C GLY A 279 -16.88 5.12 -1.38
N LEU A 280 -16.86 4.05 -2.19
CA LEU A 280 -15.61 3.40 -2.62
C LEU A 280 -14.76 4.33 -3.50
N ALA A 281 -15.39 5.09 -4.41
CA ALA A 281 -14.69 6.08 -5.22
C ALA A 281 -14.08 7.20 -4.36
N VAL A 282 -14.83 7.74 -3.42
CA VAL A 282 -14.33 8.77 -2.47
C VAL A 282 -13.20 8.22 -1.62
N LEU A 283 -13.31 6.98 -1.12
CA LEU A 283 -12.26 6.35 -0.34
C LEU A 283 -10.98 6.16 -1.17
N ALA A 284 -11.11 5.64 -2.39
CA ALA A 284 -9.96 5.41 -3.27
C ALA A 284 -9.27 6.72 -3.66
N LEU A 285 -10.05 7.72 -4.09
CA LEU A 285 -9.54 9.05 -4.44
C LEU A 285 -8.94 9.77 -3.23
N GLY A 286 -9.61 9.70 -2.08
CA GLY A 286 -9.12 10.30 -0.83
C GLY A 286 -7.82 9.66 -0.34
N SER A 287 -7.73 8.34 -0.39
CA SER A 287 -6.49 7.61 -0.04
C SER A 287 -5.36 7.94 -0.99
N TRP A 288 -5.65 8.08 -2.28
CA TRP A 288 -4.66 8.47 -3.29
C TRP A 288 -4.23 9.93 -3.14
N ALA A 289 -5.16 10.85 -2.90
CA ALA A 289 -4.86 12.28 -2.72
C ALA A 289 -4.16 12.58 -1.39
N ALA A 290 -4.36 11.76 -0.37
CA ALA A 290 -3.69 11.88 0.94
C ALA A 290 -2.23 11.39 0.94
N GLN A 291 -1.75 10.81 -0.18
CA GLN A 291 -0.35 10.43 -0.28
C GLN A 291 0.53 11.68 -0.19
N PRO A 292 1.62 11.65 0.60
CA PRO A 292 2.59 12.73 0.56
C PRO A 292 3.10 12.87 -0.87
N ALA A 293 3.07 14.09 -1.38
CA ALA A 293 3.61 14.40 -2.70
C ALA A 293 5.01 13.82 -2.79
N GLN A 294 5.19 12.82 -3.64
CA GLN A 294 6.55 12.42 -3.99
C GLN A 294 7.16 13.62 -4.69
N PRO A 295 8.30 14.17 -4.20
CA PRO A 295 9.01 15.14 -4.97
C PRO A 295 9.24 14.45 -6.31
N ARG A 296 8.63 14.99 -7.35
CA ARG A 296 8.99 14.59 -8.72
C ARG A 296 10.50 14.72 -8.73
N GLN A 297 11.22 13.61 -8.75
CA GLN A 297 12.50 13.62 -9.39
C GLN A 297 12.12 13.95 -10.84
N ALA A 298 11.96 15.26 -11.10
CA ALA A 298 12.09 15.75 -12.43
C ALA A 298 13.33 15.02 -12.91
N GLY A 299 13.18 14.22 -13.97
CA GLY A 299 14.32 13.57 -14.58
C GLY A 299 15.29 14.69 -14.88
N VAL A 300 16.10 14.99 -13.88
CA VAL A 300 17.19 15.94 -14.02
C VAL A 300 18.12 15.16 -14.93
N ALA A 301 17.97 15.39 -16.22
CA ALA A 301 19.14 15.23 -17.07
C ALA A 301 20.23 15.94 -16.28
N PRO A 302 21.33 15.26 -15.90
CA PRO A 302 22.34 15.88 -15.07
C PRO A 302 22.69 17.20 -15.74
N LEU A 303 22.29 18.32 -15.10
CA LEU A 303 22.71 19.62 -15.52
C LEU A 303 24.21 19.55 -15.43
N GLN A 304 24.87 19.42 -16.60
CA GLN A 304 26.31 19.38 -16.63
C GLN A 304 26.75 20.80 -16.26
N VAL A 305 27.44 20.90 -15.14
CA VAL A 305 28.22 22.11 -14.84
C VAL A 305 29.17 22.28 -16.03
N LEU A 306 29.11 23.43 -16.69
CA LEU A 306 30.08 23.75 -17.73
C LEU A 306 31.45 23.80 -17.04
N THR A 307 32.23 22.76 -17.25
CA THR A 307 33.63 22.66 -16.78
C THR A 307 34.55 23.28 -17.81
N ASP A 308 34.33 24.54 -18.13
CA ASP A 308 35.43 25.36 -18.63
C ASP A 308 36.05 26.03 -17.41
N ASP A 309 37.35 25.86 -17.22
CA ASP A 309 38.13 26.34 -16.06
C ASP A 309 38.01 27.86 -15.84
N ASP A 310 37.47 28.60 -16.81
CA ASP A 310 37.29 30.06 -16.79
C ASP A 310 35.94 30.53 -16.18
N VAL A 311 34.97 29.65 -15.89
CA VAL A 311 33.59 30.06 -15.57
C VAL A 311 33.17 29.71 -14.14
N ILE A 312 33.84 28.80 -13.49
CA ILE A 312 33.54 28.41 -12.08
C ILE A 312 34.51 29.16 -11.18
N GLY A 313 34.03 30.23 -10.55
CA GLY A 313 34.79 30.89 -9.48
C GLY A 313 35.16 29.88 -8.39
N GLN A 314 36.43 29.57 -8.25
CA GLN A 314 36.91 28.71 -7.19
C GLN A 314 36.58 29.34 -5.82
N PRO A 315 36.02 28.58 -4.86
CA PRO A 315 35.73 29.13 -3.54
C PRO A 315 37.03 29.52 -2.85
N LYS A 316 37.06 30.73 -2.27
CA LYS A 316 38.20 31.18 -1.48
C LYS A 316 38.35 30.35 -0.21
N TYR A 317 39.53 29.82 0.02
CA TYR A 317 39.79 29.02 1.21
C TYR A 317 39.76 29.92 2.47
N PRO A 318 38.98 29.58 3.55
CA PRO A 318 38.96 30.40 4.75
C PRO A 318 40.34 30.46 5.43
N ALA A 319 40.83 31.65 5.73
CA ALA A 319 42.20 31.85 6.27
C ALA A 319 42.38 31.14 7.64
N ALA A 320 41.32 31.01 8.45
CA ALA A 320 41.36 30.27 9.69
C ALA A 320 41.51 28.75 9.45
N ALA A 321 40.79 28.17 8.48
CA ALA A 321 40.86 26.76 8.13
C ALA A 321 42.22 26.43 7.45
N ALA A 322 42.77 27.36 6.66
CA ALA A 322 44.11 27.23 6.05
C ALA A 322 45.20 27.13 7.11
N LYS A 323 45.17 28.00 8.15
CA LYS A 323 46.11 27.91 9.26
C LYS A 323 45.99 26.65 10.09
N ALA A 324 44.80 26.09 10.16
CA ALA A 324 44.52 24.86 10.92
C ALA A 324 44.71 23.57 10.10
N GLY A 325 44.99 23.67 8.77
CA GLY A 325 45.13 22.52 7.87
C GLY A 325 43.84 21.69 7.73
N VAL A 326 42.66 22.30 7.97
CA VAL A 326 41.36 21.56 8.00
C VAL A 326 40.74 21.61 6.61
N GLY A 327 40.62 20.44 5.95
CA GLY A 327 39.84 20.30 4.69
C GLY A 327 38.34 20.10 5.00
N GLY A 328 37.51 20.22 3.97
CA GLY A 328 36.06 20.03 4.13
C GLY A 328 35.31 19.75 2.84
N LEU A 329 34.04 19.35 2.99
CA LEU A 329 33.10 19.14 1.89
C LEU A 329 31.80 19.89 2.21
N VAL A 330 31.38 20.74 1.27
CA VAL A 330 30.08 21.42 1.32
C VAL A 330 29.25 20.95 0.13
N VAL A 331 28.06 20.46 0.37
CA VAL A 331 27.11 20.09 -0.67
C VAL A 331 26.05 21.17 -0.76
N LEU A 332 25.98 21.84 -1.92
CA LEU A 332 25.02 22.90 -2.19
C LEU A 332 23.87 22.38 -3.06
N ASP A 333 22.64 22.73 -2.74
CA ASP A 333 21.49 22.64 -3.63
C ASP A 333 21.28 24.01 -4.27
N VAL A 334 21.49 24.12 -5.57
CA VAL A 334 21.42 25.36 -6.35
C VAL A 334 20.23 25.31 -7.28
N LEU A 335 19.33 26.27 -7.18
CA LEU A 335 18.23 26.46 -8.13
C LEU A 335 18.75 27.26 -9.33
N VAL A 336 18.84 26.62 -10.48
CA VAL A 336 19.30 27.24 -11.72
C VAL A 336 18.11 27.78 -12.48
N GLY A 337 18.15 29.08 -12.83
CA GLY A 337 17.15 29.73 -13.67
C GLY A 337 17.19 29.27 -15.13
N ALA A 338 16.17 29.59 -15.89
CA ALA A 338 16.14 29.31 -17.33
C ALA A 338 17.27 30.03 -18.12
N ASP A 339 17.88 31.06 -17.53
CA ASP A 339 19.02 31.80 -18.04
C ASP A 339 20.38 31.17 -17.68
N GLY A 340 20.38 30.10 -16.88
CA GLY A 340 21.58 29.42 -16.38
C GLY A 340 22.23 30.09 -15.18
N VAL A 341 21.57 31.11 -14.58
CA VAL A 341 22.06 31.81 -13.38
C VAL A 341 21.46 31.17 -12.12
N PRO A 342 22.24 31.04 -11.03
CA PRO A 342 21.70 30.63 -9.74
C PRO A 342 20.62 31.59 -9.22
N ALA A 343 19.42 31.11 -9.02
CA ALA A 343 18.28 31.87 -8.49
C ALA A 343 18.09 31.68 -6.97
N ASP A 344 18.47 30.52 -6.42
CA ASP A 344 18.47 30.22 -4.99
C ASP A 344 19.59 29.22 -4.69
N ILE A 345 20.28 29.38 -3.52
CA ILE A 345 21.38 28.52 -3.10
C ILE A 345 21.17 28.12 -1.65
N ARG A 346 21.18 26.82 -1.39
CA ARG A 346 20.98 26.25 -0.06
C ARG A 346 22.09 25.26 0.27
N VAL A 347 22.55 25.28 1.51
CA VAL A 347 23.46 24.24 2.00
C VAL A 347 22.66 22.99 2.30
N HIS A 348 22.99 21.90 1.60
CA HIS A 348 22.40 20.59 1.87
C HIS A 348 23.13 19.86 2.98
N ARG A 349 24.47 19.95 3.00
CA ARG A 349 25.34 19.33 4.00
C ARG A 349 26.68 20.05 4.01
N ALA A 350 27.30 20.21 5.17
CA ALA A 350 28.66 20.67 5.32
C ALA A 350 29.41 19.77 6.31
N ASP A 351 30.68 19.51 6.07
CA ASP A 351 31.55 18.74 6.96
C ASP A 351 32.98 19.29 6.86
N PRO A 352 33.52 19.95 7.91
CA PRO A 352 32.85 20.34 9.16
C PRO A 352 31.85 21.49 8.98
N GLU A 353 30.79 21.50 9.82
CA GLU A 353 29.77 22.56 9.78
C GLU A 353 30.31 23.90 10.30
N GLY A 354 29.82 25.01 9.74
CA GLY A 354 30.16 26.38 10.16
C GLY A 354 31.50 26.91 9.67
N VAL A 355 32.23 26.16 8.86
CA VAL A 355 33.60 26.54 8.44
C VAL A 355 33.68 27.00 6.98
N PHE A 356 33.03 26.31 6.06
CA PHE A 356 33.19 26.50 4.61
C PHE A 356 31.93 26.99 3.91
N GLU A 357 30.76 26.99 4.56
CA GLU A 357 29.46 27.25 3.92
C GLU A 357 29.41 28.63 3.27
N LYS A 358 29.90 29.65 3.98
CA LYS A 358 29.86 31.04 3.50
C LYS A 358 30.66 31.19 2.18
N GLN A 359 31.86 30.65 2.12
CA GLN A 359 32.72 30.70 0.95
C GLN A 359 32.17 29.87 -0.21
N ALA A 360 31.55 28.74 0.09
CA ALA A 360 30.89 27.92 -0.91
C ALA A 360 29.68 28.64 -1.55
N ILE A 361 28.84 29.31 -0.73
CA ILE A 361 27.70 30.09 -1.21
C ILE A 361 28.19 31.31 -2.04
N GLU A 362 29.18 32.04 -1.56
CA GLU A 362 29.76 33.20 -2.29
C GLU A 362 30.31 32.79 -3.67
N ALA A 363 31.00 31.66 -3.74
CA ALA A 363 31.49 31.13 -5.02
C ALA A 363 30.34 30.72 -5.93
N ALA A 364 29.33 30.05 -5.39
CA ALA A 364 28.18 29.54 -6.13
C ALA A 364 27.32 30.64 -6.77
N GLN A 365 27.30 31.85 -6.21
CA GLN A 365 26.62 33.02 -6.80
C GLN A 365 27.20 33.43 -8.14
N GLY A 366 28.49 33.19 -8.34
CA GLY A 366 29.21 33.50 -9.60
C GLY A 366 29.10 32.42 -10.67
N TRP A 367 28.57 31.26 -10.35
CA TRP A 367 28.54 30.14 -11.29
C TRP A 367 27.58 30.34 -12.44
N ARG A 368 27.87 29.69 -13.56
CA ARG A 368 27.00 29.62 -14.73
C ARG A 368 26.73 28.14 -15.05
N PHE A 369 25.47 27.84 -15.29
CA PHE A 369 25.03 26.50 -15.61
C PHE A 369 24.44 26.43 -17.01
N ASN A 370 24.60 25.29 -17.68
CA ASN A 370 23.87 25.06 -18.90
C ASN A 370 22.42 24.78 -18.53
N ALA A 371 21.48 25.69 -18.86
CA ALA A 371 20.08 25.51 -18.55
C ALA A 371 19.56 24.20 -19.16
N GLY A 372 18.94 23.35 -18.33
CA GLY A 372 18.37 22.09 -18.77
C GLY A 372 17.30 22.31 -19.85
N ARG A 373 17.23 21.41 -20.82
CA ARG A 373 16.16 21.41 -21.83
C ARG A 373 15.21 20.28 -21.53
N GLU A 374 13.96 20.60 -21.29
CA GLU A 374 12.92 19.59 -21.02
C GLU A 374 11.77 19.72 -22.05
N GLY A 375 11.28 18.57 -22.52
CA GLY A 375 10.15 18.48 -23.43
C GLY A 375 10.50 18.40 -24.92
N ARG A 376 9.47 18.05 -25.73
CA ARG A 376 9.58 17.88 -27.19
C ARG A 376 10.03 19.13 -27.97
N ARG A 377 9.98 20.31 -27.35
CA ARG A 377 10.38 21.60 -27.95
C ARG A 377 11.72 22.10 -27.48
N GLY A 378 12.39 21.47 -26.50
CA GLY A 378 13.69 21.87 -25.98
C GLY A 378 13.70 23.23 -25.27
N ASP A 379 12.60 23.59 -24.60
CA ASP A 379 12.50 24.84 -23.84
C ASP A 379 13.41 24.78 -22.62
N LYS A 380 14.07 25.90 -22.31
CA LYS A 380 14.92 26.05 -21.14
C LYS A 380 14.06 26.06 -19.88
N VAL A 381 14.39 25.23 -18.93
CA VAL A 381 13.59 25.08 -17.67
C VAL A 381 14.45 25.35 -16.45
N GLN A 382 13.82 25.91 -15.43
CA GLN A 382 14.41 26.10 -14.13
C GLN A 382 14.47 24.75 -13.36
N GLY A 383 15.62 24.47 -12.70
CA GLY A 383 15.78 23.20 -11.96
C GLY A 383 16.79 23.29 -10.82
N TRP A 384 16.66 22.34 -9.86
CA TRP A 384 17.62 22.20 -8.78
C TRP A 384 18.79 21.31 -9.16
N VAL A 385 20.02 21.74 -8.84
CA VAL A 385 21.26 20.99 -9.04
C VAL A 385 21.97 20.82 -7.71
N ARG A 386 22.46 19.66 -7.44
CA ARG A 386 23.28 19.38 -6.26
C ARG A 386 24.75 19.38 -6.63
N VAL A 387 25.53 20.29 -6.05
CA VAL A 387 26.94 20.48 -6.36
C VAL A 387 27.78 20.24 -5.10
N PRO A 388 28.67 19.23 -5.09
CA PRO A 388 29.64 19.03 -4.02
C PRO A 388 30.84 19.97 -4.25
N VAL A 389 31.18 20.74 -3.21
CA VAL A 389 32.34 21.67 -3.19
C VAL A 389 33.36 21.13 -2.19
N LYS A 390 34.54 20.70 -2.69
CA LYS A 390 35.60 20.14 -1.82
C LYS A 390 36.66 21.21 -1.56
N PHE A 391 36.99 21.38 -0.28
CA PHE A 391 38.08 22.22 0.17
C PHE A 391 39.27 21.36 0.58
N THR A 392 40.42 21.54 -0.06
CA THR A 392 41.68 20.81 0.26
C THR A 392 42.74 21.78 0.78
N PRO A 393 43.47 21.41 1.85
CA PRO A 393 44.48 22.32 2.45
C PRO A 393 45.63 22.72 1.53
N ASP A 394 45.90 21.95 0.46
CA ASP A 394 47.05 22.15 -0.42
C ASP A 394 46.78 23.08 -1.63
N ALA A 395 45.60 23.68 -1.75
CA ALA A 395 45.33 24.66 -2.78
C ALA A 395 45.96 26.01 -2.42
N SER A 396 47.21 26.20 -2.76
CA SER A 396 47.85 27.51 -2.68
C SER A 396 47.08 28.53 -3.51
N PRO A 397 46.84 29.77 -3.02
CA PRO A 397 46.19 30.80 -3.84
C PRO A 397 47.07 31.13 -5.05
N PRO A 398 46.52 31.35 -6.26
CA PRO A 398 47.25 31.91 -7.39
C PRO A 398 47.48 33.40 -7.06
N GLY A 399 48.67 33.71 -6.63
CA GLY A 399 49.02 35.12 -6.35
C GLY A 399 50.39 35.25 -5.73
N ASP A 400 51.35 35.56 -6.52
CA ASP A 400 52.67 36.19 -6.45
C ASP A 400 53.76 35.27 -7.03
N ALA A 401 53.88 35.32 -8.35
CA ALA A 401 55.14 34.99 -8.99
C ALA A 401 56.18 36.03 -8.55
N PRO A 402 57.34 35.62 -8.00
CA PRO A 402 58.40 36.57 -7.70
C PRO A 402 58.90 37.19 -9.02
N ALA A 403 58.96 38.52 -9.02
CA ALA A 403 59.53 39.30 -10.14
C ALA A 403 60.91 38.74 -10.44
N ALA A 404 61.13 38.36 -11.71
CA ALA A 404 62.44 37.99 -12.25
C ALA A 404 63.36 39.13 -12.07
N GLU A 405 64.42 39.00 -11.27
CA GLU A 405 65.61 39.93 -11.30
C GLU A 405 66.24 39.93 -12.67
N PRO A 406 66.63 41.12 -13.17
CA PRO A 406 67.34 41.17 -14.42
C PRO A 406 68.78 40.70 -14.21
N ALA A 407 69.18 39.67 -14.92
CA ALA A 407 70.58 39.23 -15.02
C ALA A 407 71.43 40.38 -15.60
N SER A 408 72.26 40.99 -14.74
CA SER A 408 73.37 41.86 -15.18
C SER A 408 74.50 41.02 -15.76
N GLY A 409 74.93 41.43 -16.91
CA GLY A 409 75.96 40.72 -17.65
C GLY A 409 77.38 40.79 -17.05
N ALA A 410 78.22 39.94 -17.51
CA ALA A 410 79.60 40.11 -17.94
C ALA A 410 79.97 38.87 -18.75
#